data_6b7eb3c9b46450404b62e630b2c4f610
#
_entry.id   6b7eb3c9b46450404b62e630b2c4f610
#
_cell.length_a   1.000
_cell.length_b   1.000
_cell.length_c   1.000
_cell.angle_alpha   90.00
_cell.angle_beta   90.00
_cell.angle_gamma   90.00
#
_symmetry.space_group_name_H-M   'P 1'
#
loop_
_entity.id
_entity.type
_entity.pdbx_description
1 polymer ?
#
loop_
_entity_poly.entity_id
_entity_poly.type
_entity_poly.pdbx_seq_one_letter_code
_entity_poly.pdbx_strand_id
1 'polypeptide(L)'
;MTVAVEVPTTTSTTTSTTTSTTLPPTELTMSIGTSVQGRAIDVVHRVDIPGAQLAVDDPNRVVVLVVGVIHGDEQAGLEVIKELRAMLPSEIPANVDLWLLPTINPDGVAPYQRHNANQVDLNRNFPYKWGMIAEPGNWEYSGPSAASEPETQAVVDFVTYLRPDMTVWFHQEEFSIAPSTGSDGPLRRAYARLTGLPLKGVPGGTYTGVAATWQRKTFTDDTAFIVELGPTLAQGEALTHAHAILSIVPLLP
;
A
#
# COMPACT_ATOMS: atom_id res chain seq x y z
N MET A 1 67.44 -59.31 8.81
CA MET A 1 66.10 -59.28 8.19
C MET A 1 65.20 -58.49 9.08
N THR A 2 64.96 -57.24 8.72
CA THR A 2 64.10 -56.28 9.48
C THR A 2 62.77 -56.24 8.76
N VAL A 3 61.73 -56.68 9.48
CA VAL A 3 60.36 -56.68 8.97
C VAL A 3 59.76 -55.29 9.26
N ALA A 4 59.38 -54.55 8.22
CA ALA A 4 58.64 -53.28 8.32
C ALA A 4 57.17 -53.58 8.58
N VAL A 5 56.61 -53.01 9.66
CA VAL A 5 55.19 -53.03 9.96
C VAL A 5 54.53 -51.83 9.32
N GLU A 6 53.64 -52.03 8.35
CA GLU A 6 52.80 -50.99 7.78
C GLU A 6 51.64 -50.64 8.73
N VAL A 7 51.49 -49.34 9.00
CA VAL A 7 50.36 -48.77 9.80
C VAL A 7 49.28 -48.35 8.82
N PRO A 8 48.04 -48.82 8.94
CA PRO A 8 46.96 -48.37 8.05
C PRO A 8 46.53 -46.93 8.36
N THR A 9 46.59 -46.06 7.36
CA THR A 9 46.09 -44.68 7.38
C THR A 9 44.58 -44.70 7.23
N THR A 10 43.87 -44.39 8.30
CA THR A 10 42.40 -44.16 8.28
C THR A 10 42.11 -42.77 7.74
N THR A 11 41.59 -42.70 6.54
CA THR A 11 41.05 -41.44 5.96
C THR A 11 39.66 -41.19 6.50
N SER A 12 39.54 -40.21 7.41
CA SER A 12 38.24 -39.73 7.89
C SER A 12 37.61 -38.82 6.86
N THR A 13 36.59 -39.28 6.16
CA THR A 13 35.77 -38.47 5.28
C THR A 13 34.75 -37.68 6.13
N THR A 14 35.02 -36.38 6.32
CA THR A 14 34.07 -35.45 6.98
C THR A 14 33.00 -35.09 5.96
N THR A 15 31.82 -35.66 6.08
CA THR A 15 30.65 -35.26 5.30
C THR A 15 30.09 -33.97 5.89
N SER A 16 30.37 -32.82 5.26
CA SER A 16 29.75 -31.55 5.62
C SER A 16 28.28 -31.54 5.17
N THR A 17 27.37 -31.75 6.11
CA THR A 17 25.94 -31.57 5.88
C THR A 17 25.64 -30.06 5.86
N THR A 18 25.51 -29.47 4.69
CA THR A 18 25.06 -28.11 4.54
C THR A 18 23.55 -28.07 4.81
N THR A 19 23.18 -27.72 6.02
CA THR A 19 21.78 -27.41 6.36
C THR A 19 21.44 -26.08 5.68
N SER A 20 20.72 -26.14 4.57
CA SER A 20 20.14 -24.95 3.94
C SER A 20 19.06 -24.39 4.88
N THR A 21 19.40 -23.40 5.67
CA THR A 21 18.44 -22.62 6.45
C THR A 21 17.77 -21.68 5.47
N THR A 22 16.60 -22.04 4.93
CA THR A 22 15.70 -21.09 4.29
C THR A 22 15.27 -20.10 5.36
N LEU A 23 15.68 -18.84 5.20
CA LEU A 23 15.15 -17.75 6.02
C LEU A 23 13.62 -17.72 5.84
N PRO A 24 12.84 -17.43 6.91
CA PRO A 24 11.41 -17.24 6.78
C PRO A 24 11.13 -16.13 5.76
N PRO A 25 9.98 -16.17 5.06
CA PRO A 25 9.63 -15.15 4.11
C PRO A 25 9.56 -13.78 4.81
N THR A 26 10.07 -12.76 4.16
CA THR A 26 10.01 -11.38 4.66
C THR A 26 8.64 -10.76 4.41
N GLU A 27 7.86 -11.32 3.50
CA GLU A 27 6.52 -10.87 3.13
C GLU A 27 5.63 -12.04 2.73
N LEU A 28 4.32 -11.86 2.91
CA LEU A 28 3.28 -12.73 2.35
C LEU A 28 2.49 -11.95 1.31
N THR A 29 2.26 -12.56 0.15
CA THR A 29 1.37 -12.00 -0.87
C THR A 29 0.08 -12.80 -0.88
N MET A 30 -1.06 -12.11 -0.87
CA MET A 30 -2.37 -12.72 -1.00
C MET A 30 -3.23 -11.93 -1.97
N SER A 31 -4.06 -12.62 -2.75
CA SER A 31 -5.06 -11.96 -3.60
C SER A 31 -6.29 -11.62 -2.79
N ILE A 32 -6.73 -10.37 -2.86
CA ILE A 32 -7.97 -9.89 -2.24
C ILE A 32 -9.15 -9.91 -3.20
N GLY A 33 -8.92 -10.18 -4.47
CA GLY A 33 -9.93 -10.26 -5.52
C GLY A 33 -9.31 -10.27 -6.91
N THR A 34 -10.15 -10.09 -7.91
CA THR A 34 -9.73 -10.00 -9.31
C THR A 34 -10.36 -8.79 -9.99
N SER A 35 -9.64 -8.23 -10.97
CA SER A 35 -10.14 -7.17 -11.84
C SER A 35 -11.20 -7.69 -12.83
N VAL A 36 -11.80 -6.78 -13.58
CA VAL A 36 -12.75 -7.12 -14.67
C VAL A 36 -12.16 -8.12 -15.67
N GLN A 37 -10.86 -8.00 -15.98
CA GLN A 37 -10.17 -8.92 -16.91
C GLN A 37 -9.56 -10.14 -16.20
N GLY A 38 -9.90 -10.38 -14.93
CA GLY A 38 -9.45 -11.54 -14.17
C GLY A 38 -8.01 -11.47 -13.68
N ARG A 39 -7.37 -10.29 -13.68
CA ARG A 39 -6.05 -10.12 -13.06
C ARG A 39 -6.17 -10.06 -11.55
N ALA A 40 -5.26 -10.72 -10.84
CA ALA A 40 -5.24 -10.70 -9.38
C ALA A 40 -5.02 -9.26 -8.86
N ILE A 41 -5.72 -8.92 -7.78
CA ILE A 41 -5.49 -7.73 -6.98
C ILE A 41 -4.78 -8.22 -5.72
N ASP A 42 -3.46 -8.05 -5.72
CA ASP A 42 -2.59 -8.63 -4.70
C ASP A 42 -2.21 -7.60 -3.65
N VAL A 43 -2.28 -8.00 -2.38
CA VAL A 43 -1.77 -7.25 -1.24
C VAL A 43 -0.55 -7.97 -0.67
N VAL A 44 0.43 -7.20 -0.23
CA VAL A 44 1.66 -7.68 0.40
C VAL A 44 1.64 -7.31 1.86
N HIS A 45 1.81 -8.30 2.74
CA HIS A 45 1.93 -8.13 4.17
C HIS A 45 3.40 -8.34 4.58
N ARG A 46 4.03 -7.36 5.21
CA ARG A 46 5.39 -7.47 5.77
C ARG A 46 5.33 -8.26 7.08
N VAL A 47 5.68 -9.54 7.03
CA VAL A 47 5.58 -10.44 8.19
C VAL A 47 6.88 -10.58 8.99
N ASP A 48 7.96 -9.98 8.52
CA ASP A 48 9.28 -9.97 9.15
C ASP A 48 9.47 -8.87 10.21
N ILE A 49 8.45 -8.05 10.43
CA ILE A 49 8.46 -6.91 11.36
C ILE A 49 7.71 -7.25 12.67
N PRO A 50 8.15 -6.70 13.83
CA PRO A 50 7.54 -7.04 15.11
C PRO A 50 6.04 -6.73 15.20
N GLY A 51 5.59 -5.61 14.62
CA GLY A 51 4.19 -5.20 14.63
C GLY A 51 3.23 -6.21 13.97
N ALA A 52 3.70 -6.91 12.94
CA ALA A 52 2.93 -7.98 12.29
C ALA A 52 2.79 -9.25 13.15
N GLN A 53 3.56 -9.36 14.24
CA GLN A 53 3.50 -10.48 15.19
C GLN A 53 2.64 -10.15 16.42
N LEU A 54 2.18 -8.91 16.57
CA LEU A 54 1.27 -8.53 17.64
C LEU A 54 -0.11 -9.15 17.43
N ALA A 55 -0.80 -9.44 18.52
CA ALA A 55 -2.18 -9.92 18.44
C ALA A 55 -3.07 -8.90 17.71
N VAL A 56 -4.14 -9.38 17.06
CA VAL A 56 -5.06 -8.51 16.29
C VAL A 56 -5.70 -7.44 17.19
N ASP A 57 -5.92 -7.75 18.44
CA ASP A 57 -6.52 -6.88 19.46
C ASP A 57 -5.49 -6.22 20.38
N ASP A 58 -4.18 -6.31 20.07
CA ASP A 58 -3.15 -5.61 20.85
C ASP A 58 -3.32 -4.09 20.67
N PRO A 59 -3.51 -3.34 21.77
CA PRO A 59 -3.77 -1.89 21.70
C PRO A 59 -2.56 -1.08 21.20
N ASN A 60 -1.38 -1.69 21.14
CA ASN A 60 -0.20 -1.02 20.59
C ASN A 60 -0.01 -1.29 19.10
N ARG A 61 -0.68 -2.30 18.53
CA ARG A 61 -0.58 -2.61 17.09
C ARG A 61 -1.20 -1.50 16.27
N VAL A 62 -0.45 -0.99 15.31
CA VAL A 62 -0.91 0.04 14.38
C VAL A 62 -0.88 -0.52 12.97
N VAL A 63 -2.04 -0.70 12.39
CA VAL A 63 -2.20 -1.24 11.03
C VAL A 63 -2.10 -0.11 10.02
N VAL A 64 -1.07 -0.18 9.17
CA VAL A 64 -0.82 0.80 8.11
C VAL A 64 -1.01 0.15 6.76
N LEU A 65 -1.93 0.70 5.96
CA LEU A 65 -2.16 0.31 4.57
C LEU A 65 -1.64 1.40 3.63
N VAL A 66 -0.86 1.01 2.64
CA VAL A 66 -0.39 1.92 1.59
C VAL A 66 -0.89 1.43 0.24
N VAL A 67 -1.63 2.28 -0.48
CA VAL A 67 -2.17 1.98 -1.80
C VAL A 67 -1.39 2.78 -2.84
N GLY A 68 -0.71 2.06 -3.75
CA GLY A 68 0.18 2.65 -4.73
C GLY A 68 -0.54 3.26 -5.93
N VAL A 69 -1.54 2.56 -6.47
CA VAL A 69 -2.22 2.96 -7.72
C VAL A 69 -3.71 2.65 -7.66
N ILE A 70 -4.53 3.67 -7.91
CA ILE A 70 -5.96 3.55 -8.22
C ILE A 70 -6.24 3.88 -9.68
N HIS A 71 -5.61 4.93 -10.22
CA HIS A 71 -5.65 5.25 -11.64
C HIS A 71 -4.43 4.65 -12.34
N GLY A 72 -4.64 3.87 -13.40
CA GLY A 72 -3.56 3.08 -13.98
C GLY A 72 -2.48 3.89 -14.70
N ASP A 73 -2.71 5.16 -15.00
CA ASP A 73 -1.75 6.13 -15.53
C ASP A 73 -0.97 6.91 -14.45
N GLU A 74 -1.30 6.73 -13.16
CA GLU A 74 -0.69 7.40 -12.02
C GLU A 74 0.25 6.43 -11.25
N GLN A 75 1.34 5.97 -11.89
CA GLN A 75 2.11 4.83 -11.41
C GLN A 75 3.26 5.16 -10.44
N ALA A 76 3.51 6.44 -10.11
CA ALA A 76 4.63 6.83 -9.23
C ALA A 76 4.53 6.22 -7.81
N GLY A 77 3.32 5.95 -7.31
CA GLY A 77 3.11 5.28 -6.03
C GLY A 77 3.72 3.87 -5.95
N LEU A 78 3.94 3.18 -7.10
CA LEU A 78 4.60 1.88 -7.13
C LEU A 78 6.07 1.96 -6.66
N GLU A 79 6.76 3.07 -6.93
CA GLU A 79 8.14 3.25 -6.45
C GLU A 79 8.18 3.42 -4.92
N VAL A 80 7.17 4.09 -4.33
CA VAL A 80 7.05 4.17 -2.85
C VAL A 80 6.77 2.80 -2.24
N ILE A 81 5.88 2.02 -2.84
CA ILE A 81 5.63 0.61 -2.44
C ILE A 81 6.91 -0.21 -2.48
N LYS A 82 7.70 -0.07 -3.53
CA LYS A 82 8.97 -0.77 -3.70
C LYS A 82 9.98 -0.40 -2.61
N GLU A 83 10.09 0.87 -2.24
CA GLU A 83 10.96 1.31 -1.14
C GLU A 83 10.48 0.72 0.20
N LEU A 84 9.19 0.77 0.51
CA LEU A 84 8.63 0.16 1.73
C LEU A 84 8.87 -1.36 1.81
N ARG A 85 8.83 -2.05 0.68
CA ARG A 85 9.18 -3.48 0.62
C ARG A 85 10.67 -3.75 0.86
N ALA A 86 11.52 -2.82 0.42
CA ALA A 86 12.98 -2.95 0.54
C ALA A 86 13.53 -2.55 1.92
N MET A 87 12.75 -1.84 2.73
CA MET A 87 13.18 -1.40 4.07
C MET A 87 13.55 -2.58 4.97
N LEU A 88 14.61 -2.40 5.76
CA LEU A 88 14.98 -3.36 6.80
C LEU A 88 13.92 -3.35 7.92
N PRO A 89 13.68 -4.49 8.58
CA PRO A 89 12.75 -4.55 9.71
C PRO A 89 13.04 -3.53 10.82
N SER A 90 14.32 -3.20 11.03
CA SER A 90 14.76 -2.21 12.02
C SER A 90 14.43 -0.75 11.66
N GLU A 91 14.06 -0.47 10.39
CA GLU A 91 13.67 0.86 9.93
C GLU A 91 12.16 1.10 10.09
N ILE A 92 11.40 0.04 10.35
CA ILE A 92 9.95 0.09 10.55
C ILE A 92 9.64 0.11 12.05
N PRO A 93 8.81 1.05 12.56
CA PRO A 93 8.46 1.10 13.98
C PRO A 93 7.91 -0.25 14.47
N ALA A 94 8.34 -0.68 15.66
CA ALA A 94 8.09 -2.03 16.16
C ALA A 94 6.61 -2.36 16.41
N ASN A 95 5.75 -1.36 16.45
CA ASN A 95 4.30 -1.53 16.59
C ASN A 95 3.53 -1.44 15.27
N VAL A 96 4.20 -1.15 14.16
CA VAL A 96 3.57 -1.05 12.84
C VAL A 96 3.37 -2.44 12.25
N ASP A 97 2.15 -2.72 11.83
CA ASP A 97 1.77 -3.83 10.97
C ASP A 97 1.51 -3.29 9.57
N LEU A 98 2.42 -3.58 8.64
CA LEU A 98 2.52 -2.91 7.34
C LEU A 98 1.93 -3.76 6.21
N TRP A 99 0.92 -3.21 5.55
CA TRP A 99 0.22 -3.77 4.41
C TRP A 99 0.38 -2.88 3.19
N LEU A 100 0.73 -3.47 2.06
CA LEU A 100 1.02 -2.76 0.81
C LEU A 100 0.12 -3.30 -0.29
N LEU A 101 -0.64 -2.42 -0.92
CA LEU A 101 -1.51 -2.73 -2.05
C LEU A 101 -0.97 -1.99 -3.29
N PRO A 102 -0.14 -2.65 -4.11
CA PRO A 102 0.53 -1.98 -5.22
C PRO A 102 -0.44 -1.32 -6.18
N THR A 103 -1.50 -2.02 -6.55
CA THR A 103 -2.56 -1.45 -7.39
C THR A 103 -3.90 -2.11 -7.11
N ILE A 104 -4.96 -1.32 -7.12
CA ILE A 104 -6.32 -1.84 -7.18
C ILE A 104 -6.82 -1.99 -8.63
N ASN A 105 -6.09 -1.42 -9.60
CA ASN A 105 -6.48 -1.31 -11.01
C ASN A 105 -5.44 -1.95 -11.94
N PRO A 106 -5.21 -3.27 -11.88
CA PRO A 106 -4.22 -3.91 -12.73
C PRO A 106 -4.60 -3.85 -14.23
N ASP A 107 -5.87 -3.66 -14.55
CA ASP A 107 -6.36 -3.52 -15.93
C ASP A 107 -6.04 -2.13 -16.51
N GLY A 108 -6.03 -1.09 -15.69
CA GLY A 108 -5.61 0.24 -16.10
C GLY A 108 -4.08 0.40 -16.13
N VAL A 109 -3.38 -0.23 -15.19
CA VAL A 109 -1.89 -0.17 -15.12
C VAL A 109 -1.25 -0.73 -16.38
N ALA A 110 -1.74 -1.86 -16.88
CA ALA A 110 -1.14 -2.55 -18.02
C ALA A 110 -1.13 -1.71 -19.32
N PRO A 111 -2.24 -1.03 -19.72
CA PRO A 111 -2.28 -0.13 -20.87
C PRO A 111 -1.91 1.33 -20.54
N TYR A 112 -1.54 1.66 -19.29
CA TYR A 112 -1.29 3.03 -18.83
C TYR A 112 -2.53 3.94 -19.01
N GLN A 113 -3.66 3.54 -18.43
CA GLN A 113 -4.95 4.23 -18.53
C GLN A 113 -5.55 4.48 -17.15
N ARG A 114 -6.21 5.63 -16.98
CA ARG A 114 -6.87 6.02 -15.73
C ARG A 114 -7.87 4.98 -15.23
N HIS A 115 -8.78 4.59 -16.09
CA HIS A 115 -9.93 3.75 -15.77
C HIS A 115 -9.58 2.26 -15.65
N ASN A 116 -10.49 1.49 -15.05
CA ASN A 116 -10.48 0.05 -15.17
C ASN A 116 -10.97 -0.43 -16.57
N ALA A 117 -11.07 -1.72 -16.79
CA ALA A 117 -11.49 -2.28 -18.09
C ALA A 117 -12.95 -1.95 -18.49
N ASN A 118 -13.81 -1.60 -17.53
CA ASN A 118 -15.18 -1.12 -17.77
C ASN A 118 -15.23 0.40 -18.03
N GLN A 119 -14.10 1.07 -18.18
CA GLN A 119 -14.01 2.51 -18.36
C GLN A 119 -14.55 3.30 -17.16
N VAL A 120 -14.50 2.72 -15.97
CA VAL A 120 -14.93 3.35 -14.71
C VAL A 120 -13.73 3.99 -14.01
N ASP A 121 -13.90 5.25 -13.57
CA ASP A 121 -13.00 5.87 -12.59
C ASP A 121 -13.25 5.22 -11.22
N LEU A 122 -12.34 4.33 -10.81
CA LEU A 122 -12.48 3.60 -9.55
C LEU A 122 -12.52 4.54 -8.33
N ASN A 123 -11.88 5.74 -8.41
CA ASN A 123 -11.93 6.76 -7.36
C ASN A 123 -13.22 7.61 -7.42
N ARG A 124 -14.23 7.16 -8.14
CA ARG A 124 -15.61 7.64 -8.16
C ARG A 124 -16.63 6.54 -7.87
N ASN A 125 -16.15 5.29 -7.65
CA ASN A 125 -17.02 4.12 -7.54
C ASN A 125 -17.28 3.65 -6.11
N PHE A 126 -16.57 4.19 -5.09
CA PHE A 126 -16.75 3.79 -3.68
C PHE A 126 -18.11 4.20 -3.11
N PRO A 127 -18.65 3.44 -2.13
CA PRO A 127 -20.06 3.57 -1.72
C PRO A 127 -20.46 4.91 -1.11
N TYR A 128 -19.53 5.60 -0.41
CA TYR A 128 -19.90 6.81 0.34
C TYR A 128 -20.31 7.96 -0.57
N LYS A 129 -21.59 8.38 -0.45
CA LYS A 129 -22.19 9.44 -1.27
C LYS A 129 -21.95 9.24 -2.77
N TRP A 130 -21.92 7.99 -3.20
CA TRP A 130 -21.83 7.70 -4.62
C TRP A 130 -22.95 8.37 -5.40
N GLY A 131 -22.66 8.82 -6.58
CA GLY A 131 -23.61 9.36 -7.54
C GLY A 131 -23.01 9.34 -8.94
N MET A 132 -23.84 9.13 -9.93
CA MET A 132 -23.41 9.24 -11.32
C MET A 132 -23.18 10.72 -11.65
N ILE A 133 -21.91 11.09 -11.81
CA ILE A 133 -21.51 12.49 -12.10
C ILE A 133 -21.14 12.68 -13.57
N ALA A 134 -20.98 11.60 -14.32
CA ALA A 134 -20.66 11.63 -15.74
C ALA A 134 -21.20 10.38 -16.44
N GLU A 135 -21.41 10.47 -17.77
CA GLU A 135 -21.84 9.36 -18.61
C GLU A 135 -20.69 8.41 -18.97
N PRO A 136 -20.97 7.16 -19.36
CA PRO A 136 -19.97 6.24 -19.87
C PRO A 136 -19.10 6.86 -20.97
N GLY A 137 -17.77 6.66 -20.88
CA GLY A 137 -16.80 7.25 -21.79
C GLY A 137 -16.26 8.60 -21.33
N ASN A 138 -16.83 9.20 -20.27
CA ASN A 138 -16.24 10.37 -19.63
C ASN A 138 -15.16 9.94 -18.65
N TRP A 139 -14.15 10.76 -18.46
CA TRP A 139 -13.01 10.46 -17.62
C TRP A 139 -13.32 10.35 -16.11
N GLU A 140 -14.47 10.90 -15.66
CA GLU A 140 -14.99 10.77 -14.28
C GLU A 140 -16.19 9.81 -14.19
N TYR A 141 -16.40 8.94 -15.18
CA TYR A 141 -17.50 7.99 -15.13
C TYR A 141 -17.39 7.08 -13.89
N SER A 142 -18.40 7.18 -13.03
CA SER A 142 -18.41 6.55 -11.70
C SER A 142 -18.99 5.12 -11.67
N GLY A 143 -19.24 4.52 -12.84
CA GLY A 143 -19.90 3.23 -12.96
C GLY A 143 -21.43 3.32 -12.86
N PRO A 144 -22.15 2.19 -13.09
CA PRO A 144 -23.62 2.15 -13.08
C PRO A 144 -24.24 2.19 -11.67
N SER A 145 -23.47 1.86 -10.64
CA SER A 145 -23.89 1.92 -9.24
C SER A 145 -22.70 2.00 -8.30
N ALA A 146 -22.96 2.31 -7.02
CA ALA A 146 -21.95 2.25 -5.97
C ALA A 146 -21.32 0.84 -5.92
N ALA A 147 -19.99 0.80 -5.86
CA ALA A 147 -19.21 -0.43 -5.84
C ALA A 147 -19.63 -1.44 -6.93
N SER A 148 -19.93 -0.93 -8.13
CA SER A 148 -20.25 -1.80 -9.28
C SER A 148 -19.05 -2.61 -9.77
N GLU A 149 -17.85 -2.10 -9.55
CA GLU A 149 -16.62 -2.68 -10.06
C GLU A 149 -16.04 -3.74 -9.12
N PRO A 150 -15.59 -4.89 -9.66
CA PRO A 150 -15.01 -5.95 -8.84
C PRO A 150 -13.77 -5.47 -8.06
N GLU A 151 -12.99 -4.57 -8.63
CA GLU A 151 -11.85 -3.94 -7.98
C GLU A 151 -12.27 -3.14 -6.76
N THR A 152 -13.33 -2.35 -6.87
CA THR A 152 -13.89 -1.57 -5.76
C THR A 152 -14.43 -2.49 -4.68
N GLN A 153 -15.17 -3.54 -5.05
CA GLN A 153 -15.72 -4.52 -4.09
C GLN A 153 -14.60 -5.22 -3.31
N ALA A 154 -13.56 -5.69 -4.00
CA ALA A 154 -12.41 -6.34 -3.37
C ALA A 154 -11.74 -5.44 -2.32
N VAL A 155 -11.56 -4.16 -2.63
CA VAL A 155 -10.94 -3.20 -1.71
C VAL A 155 -11.88 -2.85 -0.55
N VAL A 156 -13.19 -2.69 -0.81
CA VAL A 156 -14.18 -2.44 0.24
C VAL A 156 -14.20 -3.59 1.25
N ASP A 157 -14.22 -4.82 0.78
CA ASP A 157 -14.22 -6.02 1.63
C ASP A 157 -12.91 -6.14 2.41
N PHE A 158 -11.78 -5.93 1.74
CA PHE A 158 -10.46 -6.01 2.35
C PHE A 158 -10.25 -4.94 3.44
N VAL A 159 -10.55 -3.68 3.18
CA VAL A 159 -10.43 -2.59 4.15
C VAL A 159 -11.39 -2.78 5.33
N THR A 160 -12.60 -3.28 5.07
CA THR A 160 -13.59 -3.60 6.11
C THR A 160 -13.09 -4.73 7.02
N TYR A 161 -12.40 -5.72 6.46
CA TYR A 161 -11.79 -6.82 7.22
C TYR A 161 -10.55 -6.37 7.98
N LEU A 162 -9.63 -5.65 7.31
CA LEU A 162 -8.34 -5.27 7.87
C LEU A 162 -8.44 -4.18 8.95
N ARG A 163 -9.34 -3.19 8.75
CA ARG A 163 -9.53 -2.03 9.61
C ARG A 163 -8.21 -1.29 9.89
N PRO A 164 -7.56 -0.75 8.85
CA PRO A 164 -6.30 -0.06 9.03
C PRO A 164 -6.47 1.25 9.80
N ASP A 165 -5.62 1.49 10.80
CA ASP A 165 -5.58 2.76 11.56
C ASP A 165 -5.17 3.93 10.65
N MET A 166 -4.31 3.65 9.65
CA MET A 166 -3.89 4.62 8.66
C MET A 166 -3.87 4.02 7.25
N THR A 167 -4.46 4.74 6.29
CA THR A 167 -4.33 4.42 4.87
C THR A 167 -3.82 5.63 4.09
N VAL A 168 -2.77 5.42 3.31
CA VAL A 168 -2.23 6.40 2.37
C VAL A 168 -2.58 5.98 0.95
N TRP A 169 -3.29 6.84 0.21
CA TRP A 169 -3.68 6.66 -1.18
C TRP A 169 -2.81 7.53 -2.06
N PHE A 170 -1.97 6.94 -2.89
CA PHE A 170 -1.15 7.70 -3.84
C PHE A 170 -1.92 7.99 -5.12
N HIS A 171 -1.73 9.23 -5.59
CA HIS A 171 -2.23 9.77 -6.85
C HIS A 171 -1.14 10.60 -7.55
N GLN A 172 -1.40 11.02 -8.76
CA GLN A 172 -0.67 12.00 -9.56
C GLN A 172 -1.68 12.94 -10.25
N GLU A 173 -1.36 14.23 -10.64
CA GLU A 173 0.00 14.83 -10.56
C GLU A 173 -0.03 16.24 -9.93
N GLU A 174 -0.97 16.47 -8.99
CA GLU A 174 -1.20 17.78 -8.37
C GLU A 174 -0.04 18.25 -7.47
N PHE A 175 0.93 17.40 -7.20
CA PHE A 175 2.07 17.66 -6.30
C PHE A 175 1.61 18.36 -5.02
N SER A 176 0.82 17.69 -4.20
CA SER A 176 0.23 18.29 -3.01
C SER A 176 -0.34 17.26 -2.02
N ILE A 177 -0.67 17.73 -0.84
CA ILE A 177 -1.52 17.06 0.13
C ILE A 177 -2.60 18.04 0.59
N ALA A 178 -3.85 17.58 0.64
CA ALA A 178 -4.94 18.43 1.11
C ALA A 178 -4.84 18.67 2.62
N PRO A 179 -4.94 19.94 3.10
CA PRO A 179 -4.99 20.23 4.53
C PRO A 179 -6.24 19.63 5.17
N SER A 180 -6.15 19.34 6.47
CA SER A 180 -7.31 18.94 7.27
C SER A 180 -7.41 19.81 8.52
N THR A 181 -8.65 20.16 8.88
CA THR A 181 -9.01 20.80 10.16
C THR A 181 -9.43 19.78 11.21
N GLY A 182 -9.54 18.50 10.85
CA GLY A 182 -9.84 17.39 11.75
C GLY A 182 -8.64 16.94 12.57
N SER A 183 -8.82 15.84 13.32
CA SER A 183 -7.81 15.23 14.18
C SER A 183 -6.54 14.82 13.40
N ASP A 184 -6.67 14.45 12.13
CA ASP A 184 -5.57 14.10 11.21
C ASP A 184 -4.79 15.31 10.66
N GLY A 185 -5.19 16.55 10.99
CA GLY A 185 -4.52 17.75 10.53
C GLY A 185 -3.03 17.87 10.92
N PRO A 186 -2.64 17.58 12.17
CA PRO A 186 -1.22 17.57 12.56
C PRO A 186 -0.40 16.56 11.76
N LEU A 187 -0.93 15.36 11.53
CA LEU A 187 -0.32 14.29 10.74
C LEU A 187 -0.05 14.73 9.31
N ARG A 188 -1.04 15.30 8.61
CA ARG A 188 -0.88 15.80 7.23
C ARG A 188 0.13 16.93 7.11
N ARG A 189 0.16 17.85 8.08
CA ARG A 189 1.19 18.91 8.16
C ARG A 189 2.59 18.34 8.37
N ALA A 190 2.73 17.30 9.19
CA ALA A 190 4.00 16.61 9.38
C ALA A 190 4.47 15.92 8.10
N TYR A 191 3.57 15.19 7.44
CA TYR A 191 3.86 14.55 6.16
C TYR A 191 4.31 15.56 5.09
N ALA A 192 3.57 16.66 4.95
CA ALA A 192 3.91 17.75 4.01
C ALA A 192 5.32 18.31 4.28
N ARG A 193 5.67 18.52 5.55
CA ARG A 193 7.04 19.01 5.92
C ARG A 193 8.12 17.98 5.59
N LEU A 194 7.88 16.70 5.85
CA LEU A 194 8.86 15.63 5.63
C LEU A 194 9.11 15.40 4.14
N THR A 195 8.09 15.55 3.30
CA THR A 195 8.16 15.28 1.86
C THR A 195 8.39 16.52 1.00
N GLY A 196 8.23 17.72 1.59
CA GLY A 196 8.27 18.97 0.83
C GLY A 196 7.01 19.26 0.01
N LEU A 197 5.98 18.41 0.10
CA LEU A 197 4.72 18.67 -0.60
C LEU A 197 4.00 19.88 -0.02
N PRO A 198 3.50 20.79 -0.88
CA PRO A 198 2.66 21.89 -0.40
C PRO A 198 1.30 21.40 0.11
N LEU A 199 0.79 22.10 1.13
CA LEU A 199 -0.60 21.95 1.55
C LEU A 199 -1.49 22.76 0.60
N LYS A 200 -2.26 22.09 -0.26
CA LYS A 200 -3.20 22.74 -1.19
C LYS A 200 -4.60 22.21 -0.93
N GLY A 201 -5.59 23.13 -0.97
CA GLY A 201 -7.00 22.71 -0.99
C GLY A 201 -7.31 21.90 -2.25
N VAL A 202 -8.23 20.95 -2.13
CA VAL A 202 -8.73 20.20 -3.28
C VAL A 202 -9.40 21.20 -4.24
N PRO A 203 -9.12 21.15 -5.56
CA PRO A 203 -9.79 21.97 -6.55
C PRO A 203 -11.32 21.88 -6.45
N GLY A 204 -12.03 22.93 -6.88
CA GLY A 204 -13.50 22.90 -6.93
C GLY A 204 -13.99 21.79 -7.86
N GLY A 205 -15.04 21.08 -7.47
CA GLY A 205 -15.62 19.99 -8.26
C GLY A 205 -16.60 19.16 -7.45
N THR A 206 -17.19 18.15 -8.09
CA THR A 206 -18.04 17.16 -7.42
C THR A 206 -17.22 15.91 -7.16
N TYR A 207 -16.97 15.63 -5.90
CA TYR A 207 -16.18 14.48 -5.46
C TYR A 207 -17.08 13.47 -4.73
N THR A 208 -17.67 12.56 -5.47
CA THR A 208 -18.48 11.44 -4.95
C THR A 208 -17.74 10.13 -5.13
N GLY A 209 -18.03 9.14 -4.30
CA GLY A 209 -17.44 7.80 -4.44
C GLY A 209 -15.91 7.74 -4.35
N VAL A 210 -15.29 8.66 -3.60
CA VAL A 210 -13.81 8.71 -3.41
C VAL A 210 -13.38 7.76 -2.31
N ALA A 211 -12.39 6.91 -2.60
CA ALA A 211 -11.89 5.85 -1.72
C ALA A 211 -11.51 6.34 -0.31
N ALA A 212 -10.61 7.30 -0.21
CA ALA A 212 -10.16 7.84 1.07
C ALA A 212 -11.29 8.53 1.86
N THR A 213 -12.26 9.14 1.16
CA THR A 213 -13.42 9.75 1.81
C THR A 213 -14.40 8.70 2.29
N TRP A 214 -14.65 7.64 1.49
CA TRP A 214 -15.45 6.51 1.89
C TRP A 214 -14.92 5.91 3.19
N GLN A 215 -13.63 5.60 3.25
CA GLN A 215 -13.01 4.99 4.42
C GLN A 215 -13.19 5.86 5.67
N ARG A 216 -12.78 7.12 5.66
CA ARG A 216 -12.92 8.05 6.80
C ARG A 216 -14.36 8.26 7.27
N LYS A 217 -15.35 8.10 6.38
CA LYS A 217 -16.77 8.33 6.71
C LYS A 217 -17.50 7.06 7.11
N THR A 218 -16.98 5.91 6.72
CA THR A 218 -17.49 4.60 7.14
C THR A 218 -16.87 4.18 8.47
N PHE A 219 -15.59 4.44 8.64
CA PHE A 219 -14.82 4.07 9.84
C PHE A 219 -14.24 5.35 10.46
N THR A 220 -14.94 5.88 11.45
CA THR A 220 -14.67 7.23 12.00
C THR A 220 -13.35 7.33 12.76
N ASP A 221 -12.80 6.20 13.19
CA ASP A 221 -11.53 6.10 13.92
C ASP A 221 -10.34 5.92 12.97
N ASP A 222 -10.59 5.62 11.68
CA ASP A 222 -9.56 5.40 10.67
C ASP A 222 -9.06 6.73 10.10
N THR A 223 -7.75 6.84 9.92
CA THR A 223 -7.13 7.94 9.18
C THR A 223 -6.86 7.50 7.75
N ALA A 224 -7.50 8.15 6.77
CA ALA A 224 -7.24 7.88 5.36
C ALA A 224 -7.07 9.19 4.60
N PHE A 225 -6.00 9.32 3.80
CA PHE A 225 -5.74 10.54 3.03
C PHE A 225 -5.05 10.26 1.70
N ILE A 226 -5.20 11.21 0.80
CA ILE A 226 -4.59 11.19 -0.53
C ILE A 226 -3.29 11.99 -0.49
N VAL A 227 -2.28 11.44 -1.14
CA VAL A 227 -1.01 12.10 -1.47
C VAL A 227 -0.92 12.20 -2.98
N GLU A 228 -0.91 13.41 -3.49
CA GLU A 228 -0.71 13.70 -4.89
C GLU A 228 0.78 13.88 -5.16
N LEU A 229 1.39 12.89 -5.80
CA LEU A 229 2.79 12.96 -6.23
C LEU A 229 2.93 13.89 -7.44
N GLY A 230 4.15 14.28 -7.76
CA GLY A 230 4.45 14.97 -9.01
C GLY A 230 4.32 14.04 -10.23
N PRO A 231 4.41 14.60 -11.46
CA PRO A 231 4.34 13.81 -12.70
C PRO A 231 5.49 12.80 -12.81
N THR A 232 6.59 13.05 -12.13
CA THR A 232 7.74 12.15 -11.99
C THR A 232 8.35 12.33 -10.61
N LEU A 233 8.93 11.27 -10.06
CA LEU A 233 9.66 11.34 -8.79
C LEU A 233 11.12 11.74 -9.04
N ALA A 234 11.63 12.65 -8.21
CA ALA A 234 13.06 12.93 -8.15
C ALA A 234 13.81 11.75 -7.52
N GLN A 235 15.13 11.72 -7.72
CA GLN A 235 15.97 10.70 -7.10
C GLN A 235 15.85 10.73 -5.57
N GLY A 236 15.49 9.60 -4.97
CA GLY A 236 15.30 9.44 -3.52
C GLY A 236 13.96 9.96 -2.97
N GLU A 237 13.11 10.53 -3.82
CA GLU A 237 11.79 11.03 -3.39
C GLU A 237 10.88 9.90 -2.92
N ALA A 238 10.85 8.76 -3.63
CA ALA A 238 10.09 7.59 -3.21
C ALA A 238 10.49 7.12 -1.80
N LEU A 239 11.78 7.07 -1.51
CA LEU A 239 12.30 6.72 -0.17
C LEU A 239 11.91 7.77 0.88
N THR A 240 11.92 9.05 0.51
CA THR A 240 11.44 10.14 1.39
C THR A 240 9.98 9.93 1.77
N HIS A 241 9.12 9.60 0.81
CA HIS A 241 7.71 9.28 1.07
C HIS A 241 7.55 8.04 1.94
N ALA A 242 8.31 6.98 1.70
CA ALA A 242 8.29 5.77 2.51
C ALA A 242 8.64 6.06 3.98
N HIS A 243 9.73 6.80 4.24
CA HIS A 243 10.09 7.22 5.59
C HIS A 243 9.06 8.17 6.22
N ALA A 244 8.47 9.09 5.44
CA ALA A 244 7.46 10.01 5.93
C ALA A 244 6.21 9.27 6.43
N ILE A 245 5.74 8.24 5.70
CA ILE A 245 4.61 7.39 6.13
C ILE A 245 4.86 6.81 7.52
N LEU A 246 6.02 6.21 7.74
CA LEU A 246 6.34 5.58 9.02
C LEU A 246 6.55 6.61 10.15
N SER A 247 7.12 7.78 9.81
CA SER A 247 7.41 8.85 10.78
C SER A 247 6.17 9.55 11.32
N ILE A 248 5.05 9.51 10.61
CA ILE A 248 3.79 10.13 11.04
C ILE A 248 2.89 9.21 11.87
N VAL A 249 3.19 7.92 11.95
CA VAL A 249 2.41 6.95 12.74
C VAL A 249 2.17 7.39 14.19
N PRO A 250 3.17 7.95 14.93
CA PRO A 250 2.94 8.43 16.29
C PRO A 250 2.02 9.64 16.41
N LEU A 251 1.59 10.23 15.29
CA LEU A 251 0.68 11.38 15.23
C LEU A 251 -0.77 10.98 14.89
N LEU A 252 -1.06 9.68 14.84
CA LEU A 252 -2.42 9.20 14.69
C LEU A 252 -3.29 9.70 15.84
N PRO A 253 -4.56 10.08 15.56
CA PRO A 253 -5.45 10.70 16.56
C PRO A 253 -5.81 9.78 17.72
#